data_dbd9bb56eb22bbf755b94a6daee37df4
#
_entry.id   dbd9bb56eb22bbf755b94a6daee37df4
#
_cell.length_a   1.000
_cell.length_b   1.000
_cell.length_c   1.000
_cell.angle_alpha   90.00
_cell.angle_beta   90.00
_cell.angle_gamma   90.00
#
_symmetry.space_group_name_H-M   'P 1'
#
loop_
_entity.id
_entity.type
_entity.pdbx_description
1 polymer ?
#
loop_
_entity_poly.entity_id
_entity_poly.type
_entity_poly.pdbx_seq_one_letter_code
_entity_poly.pdbx_strand_id
1 'polypeptide(L)'
;MAKEKLIDYEGTQYLSEAGRFEFEIISYELQPGSSGSPVAKFELKCDKGVTTVYHSLNPKARWSYNNLIKCALHINTPEKLAAFELDYETIGQDLLKKKVIGLVERDTYLKDVSTPTEDGTFVRETVEKESFKIKSYEECK
;
A
#
# COMPACT_ATOMS: atom_id res chain seq x y z
N MET A 1 32.63 -9.45 9.31
CA MET A 1 32.38 -8.60 8.14
C MET A 1 30.94 -8.72 7.70
N ALA A 2 30.25 -7.62 7.63
CA ALA A 2 28.88 -7.63 7.20
C ALA A 2 28.81 -7.69 5.68
N LYS A 3 28.31 -8.80 5.17
CA LYS A 3 28.02 -8.94 3.75
C LYS A 3 26.53 -8.80 3.54
N GLU A 4 26.13 -7.86 2.72
CA GLU A 4 24.75 -7.71 2.35
C GLU A 4 24.48 -8.52 1.08
N LYS A 5 23.29 -9.07 1.00
CA LYS A 5 22.86 -9.77 -0.21
C LYS A 5 22.36 -8.74 -1.20
N LEU A 6 23.17 -8.39 -2.16
CA LEU A 6 22.76 -7.43 -3.19
C LEU A 6 21.51 -7.86 -3.93
N ILE A 7 21.33 -9.18 -4.07
CA ILE A 7 20.15 -9.76 -4.73
C ILE A 7 18.85 -9.29 -4.05
N ASP A 8 18.84 -9.16 -2.71
CA ASP A 8 17.64 -8.74 -1.99
C ASP A 8 17.23 -7.30 -2.35
N TYR A 9 18.22 -6.46 -2.62
CA TYR A 9 17.96 -5.08 -3.05
C TYR A 9 17.68 -4.98 -4.54
N GLU A 10 18.44 -5.71 -5.34
CA GLU A 10 18.29 -5.68 -6.79
C GLU A 10 17.05 -6.45 -7.26
N GLY A 11 16.65 -7.48 -6.50
CA GLY A 11 15.47 -8.29 -6.83
C GLY A 11 14.16 -7.65 -6.46
N THR A 12 14.17 -6.59 -5.61
CA THR A 12 12.96 -5.90 -5.23
C THR A 12 12.61 -4.88 -6.30
N GLN A 13 11.49 -5.11 -6.96
CA GLN A 13 10.98 -4.19 -7.96
C GLN A 13 9.74 -3.51 -7.40
N TYR A 14 9.81 -2.19 -7.28
CA TYR A 14 8.66 -1.40 -6.85
C TYR A 14 7.75 -1.11 -8.04
N LEU A 15 6.45 -1.09 -7.77
CA LEU A 15 5.46 -0.80 -8.79
C LEU A 15 5.66 0.61 -9.35
N SER A 16 5.77 0.70 -10.68
CA SER A 16 6.00 1.95 -11.38
C SER A 16 5.13 2.10 -12.63
N GLU A 17 3.98 1.44 -12.64
CA GLU A 17 3.02 1.50 -13.73
C GLU A 17 1.62 1.71 -13.21
N ALA A 18 0.83 2.48 -13.95
CA ALA A 18 -0.61 2.60 -13.72
C ALA A 18 -1.33 1.47 -14.45
N GLY A 19 -2.50 1.10 -13.95
CA GLY A 19 -3.32 0.06 -14.56
C GLY A 19 -4.07 -0.76 -13.55
N ARG A 20 -4.65 -1.84 -14.01
CA ARG A 20 -5.43 -2.78 -13.21
C ARG A 20 -4.62 -4.05 -13.05
N PHE A 21 -4.21 -4.33 -11.81
CA PHE A 21 -3.32 -5.47 -11.52
C PHE A 21 -3.91 -6.36 -10.44
N GLU A 22 -3.61 -7.65 -10.54
CA GLU A 22 -3.93 -8.60 -9.48
C GLU A 22 -2.79 -8.62 -8.46
N PHE A 23 -3.09 -8.26 -7.21
CA PHE A 23 -2.12 -8.19 -6.14
C PHE A 23 -2.33 -9.33 -5.15
N GLU A 24 -1.22 -9.87 -4.65
CA GLU A 24 -1.20 -10.78 -3.51
C GLU A 24 -0.80 -9.99 -2.27
N ILE A 25 -1.53 -10.20 -1.18
CA ILE A 25 -1.20 -9.58 0.11
C ILE A 25 -0.08 -10.38 0.74
N ILE A 26 1.10 -9.77 0.85
CA ILE A 26 2.30 -10.45 1.36
C ILE A 26 2.68 -10.00 2.77
N SER A 27 2.13 -8.90 3.28
CA SER A 27 2.39 -8.41 4.62
C SER A 27 1.24 -7.59 5.16
N TYR A 28 1.01 -7.68 6.45
CA TYR A 28 0.02 -6.88 7.18
C TYR A 28 0.62 -6.50 8.53
N GLU A 29 0.59 -5.23 8.86
CA GLU A 29 1.12 -4.73 10.12
C GLU A 29 0.26 -3.56 10.62
N LEU A 30 -0.07 -3.55 11.89
CA LEU A 30 -0.73 -2.42 12.52
C LEU A 30 0.32 -1.46 13.08
N GLN A 31 0.12 -0.18 12.81
CA GLN A 31 1.00 0.88 13.29
C GLN A 31 0.20 1.96 14.01
N PRO A 32 0.80 2.67 14.98
CA PRO A 32 0.13 3.81 15.58
C PRO A 32 -0.12 4.90 14.53
N GLY A 33 -1.31 5.47 14.54
CA GLY A 33 -1.65 6.57 13.65
C GLY A 33 -1.56 7.91 14.37
N SER A 34 -1.34 8.97 13.62
CA SER A 34 -1.23 10.33 14.14
C SER A 34 -2.53 10.85 14.76
N SER A 35 -3.67 10.28 14.36
CA SER A 35 -4.99 10.68 14.87
C SER A 35 -5.45 9.88 16.09
N GLY A 36 -4.59 9.02 16.64
CA GLY A 36 -4.96 8.11 17.73
C GLY A 36 -5.61 6.81 17.27
N SER A 37 -6.00 6.70 16.01
CA SER A 37 -6.50 5.46 15.44
C SER A 37 -5.36 4.70 14.79
N PRO A 38 -5.33 3.36 14.86
CA PRO A 38 -4.28 2.60 14.20
C PRO A 38 -4.36 2.70 12.69
N VAL A 39 -3.24 2.44 12.04
CA VAL A 39 -3.12 2.38 10.60
C VAL A 39 -2.67 0.98 10.21
N ALA A 40 -3.33 0.39 9.25
CA ALA A 40 -2.94 -0.90 8.70
C ALA A 40 -1.99 -0.69 7.52
N LYS A 41 -0.80 -1.26 7.61
CA LYS A 41 0.18 -1.25 6.53
C LYS A 41 0.14 -2.58 5.81
N PHE A 42 -0.09 -2.51 4.51
CA PHE A 42 -0.11 -3.69 3.63
C PHE A 42 1.03 -3.62 2.63
N GLU A 43 1.69 -4.74 2.41
CA GLU A 43 2.55 -4.89 1.24
C GLU A 43 1.83 -5.78 0.24
N LEU A 44 1.73 -5.30 -0.98
CA LEU A 44 1.00 -5.95 -2.08
C LEU A 44 1.95 -6.18 -3.23
N LYS A 45 1.89 -7.39 -3.80
CA LYS A 45 2.78 -7.79 -4.89
C LYS A 45 1.98 -8.21 -6.10
N CYS A 46 2.36 -7.70 -7.26
CA CYS A 46 1.86 -8.15 -8.55
C CYS A 46 3.03 -8.50 -9.47
N ASP A 47 2.74 -8.91 -10.70
CA ASP A 47 3.78 -9.25 -11.68
C ASP A 47 4.62 -8.05 -12.12
N LYS A 48 4.16 -6.83 -11.86
CA LYS A 48 4.86 -5.59 -12.18
C LYS A 48 5.63 -4.99 -11.02
N GLY A 49 5.51 -5.58 -9.83
CA GLY A 49 6.28 -5.12 -8.68
C GLY A 49 5.49 -5.12 -7.38
N VAL A 50 6.10 -4.51 -6.37
CA VAL A 50 5.58 -4.44 -5.01
C VAL A 50 5.18 -3.00 -4.71
N THR A 51 4.09 -2.83 -3.99
CA THR A 51 3.69 -1.53 -3.46
C THR A 51 3.26 -1.65 -2.01
N THR A 52 3.43 -0.57 -1.27
CA THR A 52 2.98 -0.49 0.13
C THR A 52 1.80 0.46 0.19
N VAL A 53 0.74 0.04 0.88
CA VAL A 53 -0.43 0.89 1.10
C VAL A 53 -0.72 0.99 2.59
N TYR A 54 -1.26 2.14 2.99
CA TYR A 54 -1.65 2.42 4.37
C TYR A 54 -3.13 2.74 4.40
N HIS A 55 -3.85 2.07 5.28
CA HIS A 55 -5.29 2.29 5.46
C HIS A 55 -5.59 2.60 6.91
N SER A 56 -6.17 3.77 7.14
CA SER A 56 -6.55 4.19 8.49
C SER A 56 -7.74 3.39 9.00
N LEU A 57 -7.69 3.03 10.28
CA LEU A 57 -8.82 2.40 10.98
C LEU A 57 -9.74 3.45 11.61
N ASN A 58 -9.47 4.74 11.39
CA ASN A 58 -10.36 5.80 11.82
C ASN A 58 -11.74 5.63 11.14
N PRO A 59 -12.85 5.65 11.88
CA PRO A 59 -14.18 5.43 11.29
C PRO A 59 -14.49 6.34 10.09
N LYS A 60 -13.96 7.54 10.06
CA LYS A 60 -14.18 8.50 8.96
C LYS A 60 -13.43 8.14 7.68
N ALA A 61 -12.35 7.36 7.78
CA ALA A 61 -11.50 7.01 6.64
C ALA A 61 -11.43 5.49 6.40
N ARG A 62 -12.26 4.73 7.09
CA ARG A 62 -12.17 3.27 7.12
C ARG A 62 -12.72 2.57 5.88
N TRP A 63 -13.36 3.31 4.99
CA TRP A 63 -13.99 2.72 3.82
C TRP A 63 -12.99 1.99 2.90
N SER A 64 -11.78 2.51 2.76
CA SER A 64 -10.74 1.87 1.94
C SER A 64 -10.26 0.55 2.55
N TYR A 65 -10.05 0.54 3.86
CA TYR A 65 -9.69 -0.66 4.61
C TYR A 65 -10.78 -1.73 4.48
N ASN A 66 -12.02 -1.34 4.69
CA ASN A 66 -13.15 -2.26 4.57
C ASN A 66 -13.29 -2.81 3.15
N ASN A 67 -13.07 -1.97 2.14
CA ASN A 67 -13.11 -2.38 0.74
C ASN A 67 -12.07 -3.46 0.45
N LEU A 68 -10.83 -3.25 0.89
CA LEU A 68 -9.76 -4.24 0.70
C LEU A 68 -10.12 -5.58 1.33
N ILE A 69 -10.62 -5.57 2.57
CA ILE A 69 -10.99 -6.79 3.28
C ILE A 69 -12.14 -7.52 2.57
N LYS A 70 -13.16 -6.78 2.17
CA LYS A 70 -14.30 -7.37 1.44
C LYS A 70 -13.83 -8.05 0.16
N CYS A 71 -12.95 -7.42 -0.59
CA CYS A 71 -12.43 -7.98 -1.83
C CYS A 71 -11.54 -9.20 -1.59
N ALA A 72 -10.67 -9.13 -0.59
CA ALA A 72 -9.75 -10.23 -0.29
C ALA A 72 -10.46 -11.48 0.22
N LEU A 73 -11.50 -11.31 1.04
CA LEU A 73 -12.22 -12.41 1.66
C LEU A 73 -13.56 -12.72 0.97
N HIS A 74 -13.84 -12.06 -0.15
CA HIS A 74 -15.07 -12.26 -0.95
C HIS A 74 -16.35 -12.06 -0.13
N ILE A 75 -16.38 -11.01 0.68
CA ILE A 75 -17.55 -10.61 1.45
C ILE A 75 -18.41 -9.72 0.55
N ASN A 76 -19.22 -10.35 -0.29
CA ASN A 76 -19.91 -9.67 -1.39
C ASN A 76 -21.44 -9.74 -1.32
N THR A 77 -21.97 -10.25 -0.22
CA THR A 77 -23.43 -10.28 0.01
C THR A 77 -23.76 -9.69 1.38
N PRO A 78 -25.00 -9.16 1.57
CA PRO A 78 -25.40 -8.67 2.89
C PRO A 78 -25.32 -9.73 3.97
N GLU A 79 -25.63 -10.99 3.65
CA GLU A 79 -25.57 -12.10 4.59
C GLU A 79 -24.12 -12.37 5.05
N LYS A 80 -23.18 -12.38 4.11
CA LYS A 80 -21.76 -12.55 4.44
C LYS A 80 -21.25 -11.40 5.28
N LEU A 81 -21.65 -10.18 4.96
CA LEU A 81 -21.25 -9.00 5.71
C LEU A 81 -21.79 -9.03 7.14
N ALA A 82 -23.05 -9.41 7.32
CA ALA A 82 -23.68 -9.50 8.63
C ALA A 82 -23.06 -10.59 9.51
N ALA A 83 -22.59 -11.67 8.89
CA ALA A 83 -21.95 -12.78 9.61
C ALA A 83 -20.46 -12.54 9.92
N PHE A 84 -19.86 -11.54 9.30
CA PHE A 84 -18.42 -11.30 9.44
C PHE A 84 -18.13 -10.42 10.65
N GLU A 85 -17.25 -10.90 11.50
CA GLU A 85 -16.72 -10.12 12.63
C GLU A 85 -15.25 -9.78 12.36
N LEU A 86 -14.94 -8.51 12.43
CA LEU A 86 -13.59 -8.03 12.17
C LEU A 86 -12.79 -7.95 13.46
N ASP A 87 -11.69 -8.69 13.52
CA ASP A 87 -10.64 -8.49 14.52
C ASP A 87 -9.40 -8.02 13.78
N TYR A 88 -9.15 -6.72 13.81
CA TYR A 88 -8.04 -6.13 13.03
C TYR A 88 -6.66 -6.52 13.58
N GLU A 89 -6.55 -7.11 14.76
CA GLU A 89 -5.28 -7.60 15.30
C GLU A 89 -4.92 -8.98 14.71
N THR A 90 -5.92 -9.81 14.44
CA THR A 90 -5.68 -11.18 13.97
C THR A 90 -5.98 -11.39 12.50
N ILE A 91 -6.71 -10.48 11.86
CA ILE A 91 -7.16 -10.65 10.47
C ILE A 91 -5.99 -10.75 9.48
N GLY A 92 -4.81 -10.24 9.86
CA GLY A 92 -3.64 -10.34 9.00
C GLY A 92 -3.31 -11.77 8.60
N GLN A 93 -3.53 -12.73 9.48
CA GLN A 93 -3.29 -14.14 9.19
C GLN A 93 -4.23 -14.65 8.10
N ASP A 94 -5.47 -14.19 8.09
CA ASP A 94 -6.46 -14.56 7.09
C ASP A 94 -6.23 -13.85 5.75
N LEU A 95 -5.64 -12.67 5.79
CA LEU A 95 -5.39 -11.85 4.60
C LEU A 95 -4.13 -12.25 3.85
N LEU A 96 -3.14 -12.81 4.52
CA LEU A 96 -1.89 -13.20 3.88
C LEU A 96 -2.15 -14.22 2.77
N LYS A 97 -1.51 -14.00 1.61
CA LYS A 97 -1.66 -14.80 0.39
C LYS A 97 -3.01 -14.66 -0.32
N LYS A 98 -3.91 -13.84 0.21
CA LYS A 98 -5.15 -13.50 -0.48
C LYS A 98 -4.86 -12.53 -1.61
N LYS A 99 -5.69 -12.55 -2.63
CA LYS A 99 -5.51 -11.73 -3.82
C LYS A 99 -6.64 -10.76 -3.99
N VAL A 100 -6.32 -9.56 -4.45
CA VAL A 100 -7.28 -8.53 -4.81
C VAL A 100 -6.83 -7.88 -6.11
N ILE A 101 -7.76 -7.28 -6.83
CA ILE A 101 -7.44 -6.46 -7.98
C ILE A 101 -7.36 -5.02 -7.50
N GLY A 102 -6.24 -4.35 -7.79
CA GLY A 102 -6.06 -2.95 -7.46
C GLY A 102 -6.02 -2.10 -8.72
N LEU A 103 -6.73 -0.98 -8.69
CA LEU A 103 -6.65 0.04 -9.73
C LEU A 103 -5.60 1.05 -9.35
N VAL A 104 -4.51 1.08 -10.11
CA VAL A 104 -3.35 1.93 -9.82
C VAL A 104 -3.39 3.14 -10.73
N GLU A 105 -3.30 4.32 -10.15
CA GLU A 105 -3.23 5.57 -10.88
C GLU A 105 -1.88 6.22 -10.67
N ARG A 106 -1.39 6.86 -11.72
CA ARG A 106 -0.18 7.67 -11.66
C ARG A 106 -0.55 9.08 -11.23
N ASP A 107 0.03 9.53 -10.13
CA ASP A 107 -0.08 10.89 -9.67
C ASP A 107 1.27 11.58 -9.83
N THR A 108 1.26 12.85 -10.16
CA THR A 108 2.45 13.66 -10.19
C THR A 108 2.37 14.71 -9.08
N TYR A 109 3.51 15.06 -8.53
CA TYR A 109 3.60 16.07 -7.50
C TYR A 109 4.91 16.82 -7.61
N LEU A 110 4.91 18.06 -7.11
CA LEU A 110 6.11 18.89 -7.09
C LEU A 110 6.81 18.72 -5.75
N LYS A 111 8.11 18.50 -5.80
CA LYS A 111 8.94 18.35 -4.62
C LYS A 111 10.08 19.34 -4.68
N ASP A 112 10.28 20.09 -3.59
CA ASP A 112 11.43 20.97 -3.45
C ASP A 112 12.64 20.16 -3.04
N VAL A 113 13.72 20.30 -3.80
CA VAL A 113 14.98 19.61 -3.54
C VAL A 113 16.04 20.68 -3.29
N SER A 114 16.79 20.50 -2.20
CA SER A 114 17.93 21.36 -1.88
C SER A 114 19.22 20.62 -2.20
N THR A 115 20.06 21.24 -3.03
CA THR A 115 21.36 20.67 -3.41
C THR A 115 22.47 21.56 -2.86
N PRO A 116 23.44 21.02 -2.11
CA PRO A 116 24.57 21.81 -1.63
C PRO A 116 25.48 22.24 -2.79
N THR A 117 25.97 23.46 -2.71
CA THR A 117 26.94 24.02 -3.68
C THR A 117 28.32 24.07 -3.06
N GLU A 118 29.35 24.31 -3.89
CA GLU A 118 30.76 24.35 -3.46
C GLU A 118 31.05 25.49 -2.46
N ASP A 119 30.27 26.55 -2.50
CA ASP A 119 30.46 27.69 -1.60
C ASP A 119 29.72 27.58 -0.27
N GLY A 120 29.13 26.41 0.00
CA GLY A 120 28.41 26.15 1.25
C GLY A 120 26.94 26.60 1.28
N THR A 121 26.44 27.10 0.16
CA THR A 121 25.04 27.44 0.05
C THR A 121 24.23 26.28 -0.53
N PHE A 122 22.90 26.44 -0.57
CA PHE A 122 22.01 25.42 -1.14
C PHE A 122 21.20 26.04 -2.27
N VAL A 123 21.10 25.28 -3.35
CA VAL A 123 20.21 25.61 -4.46
C VAL A 123 18.93 24.82 -4.29
N ARG A 124 17.80 25.53 -4.30
CA ARG A 124 16.48 24.87 -4.26
C ARG A 124 15.93 24.77 -5.66
N GLU A 125 15.50 23.58 -5.99
CA GLU A 125 14.83 23.32 -7.24
C GLU A 125 13.50 22.61 -6.97
N THR A 126 12.49 22.93 -7.76
CA THR A 126 11.23 22.20 -7.75
C THR A 126 11.28 21.20 -8.88
N VAL A 127 11.19 19.92 -8.52
CA VAL A 127 11.20 18.84 -9.50
C VAL A 127 9.86 18.10 -9.47
N GLU A 128 9.43 17.64 -10.64
CA GLU A 128 8.24 16.82 -10.75
C GLU A 128 8.58 15.38 -10.44
N LYS A 129 7.81 14.77 -9.54
CA LYS A 129 7.94 13.37 -9.15
C LYS A 129 6.66 12.62 -9.46
N GLU A 130 6.78 11.33 -9.69
CA GLU A 130 5.65 10.45 -9.93
C GLU A 130 5.43 9.53 -8.75
N SER A 131 4.18 9.25 -8.45
CA SER A 131 3.80 8.22 -7.51
C SER A 131 2.70 7.36 -8.10
N PHE A 132 2.66 6.09 -7.70
CA PHE A 132 1.69 5.12 -8.18
C PHE A 132 0.89 4.63 -6.98
N LYS A 133 -0.38 4.93 -6.96
CA LYS A 133 -1.26 4.66 -5.83
C LYS A 133 -2.45 3.83 -6.24
N ILE A 134 -2.83 2.90 -5.38
CA ILE A 134 -4.05 2.12 -5.57
C ILE A 134 -5.23 2.98 -5.13
N LYS A 135 -6.14 3.25 -6.04
CA LYS A 135 -7.31 4.09 -5.78
C LYS A 135 -8.53 3.28 -5.36
N SER A 136 -8.63 2.04 -5.80
CA SER A 136 -9.75 1.17 -5.43
C SER A 136 -9.36 -0.29 -5.59
N TYR A 137 -10.18 -1.15 -5.02
CA TYR A 137 -9.99 -2.60 -5.06
C TYR A 137 -11.20 -3.27 -5.66
N GLU A 138 -10.98 -4.41 -6.32
CA GLU A 138 -12.01 -5.29 -6.84
C GLU A 138 -11.70 -6.72 -6.44
N GLU A 139 -12.72 -7.56 -6.40
CA GLU A 139 -12.52 -8.98 -6.12
C GLU A 139 -11.86 -9.69 -7.29
N CYS A 140 -10.93 -10.60 -6.96
CA CYS A 140 -10.41 -11.58 -7.91
C CYS A 140 -11.46 -12.66 -8.15
N LYS A 141 -11.57 -13.08 -9.38
CA LYS A 141 -12.44 -14.21 -9.75
C LYS A 141 -11.68 -15.53 -9.64
#